data_f121ef5019217e6db74ef5ddbcd2a0b1
#
_entry.id   f121ef5019217e6db74ef5ddbcd2a0b1
#
_cell.length_a   1.000
_cell.length_b   1.000
_cell.length_c   1.000
_cell.angle_alpha   90.00
_cell.angle_beta   90.00
_cell.angle_gamma   90.00
#
_symmetry.space_group_name_H-M   'P 1'
#
loop_
_entity.id
_entity.type
_entity.pdbx_description
1 polymer ?
#
loop_
_entity_poly.entity_id
_entity_poly.type
_entity_poly.pdbx_seq_one_letter_code
_entity_poly.pdbx_strand_id
1 'polypeptide(L)'
;MALYRKLNRETRVRRSILSGLTKNVLEYGYVETTQERAKEVRKFVDKLITYGKNGSLVSRRKALAFLHNDADTVKKVFDELAPRYAKRDGGYTRILKLTERRGDDALMVILELVEGDAK
;
A
#
# COMPACT_ATOMS: atom_id res chain seq x y z
N MET A 1 -30.67 1.33 4.33
CA MET A 1 -29.86 2.01 5.33
C MET A 1 -28.94 3.00 4.65
N ALA A 2 -28.90 4.20 5.20
CA ALA A 2 -28.04 5.25 4.67
C ALA A 2 -26.56 4.83 4.64
N LEU A 3 -26.17 4.02 5.59
CA LEU A 3 -24.81 3.53 5.71
C LEU A 3 -24.37 2.73 4.48
N TYR A 4 -25.23 1.89 3.93
CA TYR A 4 -24.89 1.09 2.75
C TYR A 4 -24.79 1.93 1.49
N ARG A 5 -25.71 2.87 1.31
CA ARG A 5 -25.62 3.78 0.15
C ARG A 5 -24.37 4.64 0.21
N LYS A 6 -24.06 5.11 1.40
CA LYS A 6 -22.86 5.90 1.64
C LYS A 6 -21.61 5.06 1.37
N LEU A 7 -21.61 3.79 1.79
CA LEU A 7 -20.51 2.87 1.54
C LEU A 7 -20.25 2.66 0.05
N ASN A 8 -21.28 2.58 -0.78
CA ASN A 8 -21.08 2.39 -2.22
C ASN A 8 -20.38 3.59 -2.86
N ARG A 9 -20.73 4.80 -2.46
CA ARG A 9 -20.05 6.01 -2.95
C ARG A 9 -18.68 6.13 -2.34
N GLU A 10 -18.58 5.93 -1.04
CA GLU A 10 -17.33 6.05 -0.31
C GLU A 10 -16.34 4.95 -0.69
N THR A 11 -16.83 3.79 -1.11
CA THR A 11 -15.94 2.71 -1.54
C THR A 11 -15.10 3.11 -2.74
N ARG A 12 -15.67 3.80 -3.72
CA ARG A 12 -14.92 4.28 -4.88
C ARG A 12 -13.86 5.30 -4.48
N VAL A 13 -14.27 6.29 -3.69
CA VAL A 13 -13.37 7.32 -3.20
C VAL A 13 -12.29 6.71 -2.33
N ARG A 14 -12.70 5.81 -1.43
CA ARG A 14 -11.77 5.12 -0.54
C ARG A 14 -10.73 4.32 -1.32
N ARG A 15 -11.15 3.57 -2.33
CA ARG A 15 -10.22 2.81 -3.17
C ARG A 15 -9.25 3.73 -3.90
N SER A 16 -9.72 4.86 -4.39
CA SER A 16 -8.88 5.83 -5.07
C SER A 16 -7.82 6.40 -4.12
N ILE A 17 -8.23 6.78 -2.91
CA ILE A 17 -7.31 7.29 -1.89
C ILE A 17 -6.30 6.22 -1.50
N LEU A 18 -6.76 5.00 -1.23
CA LEU A 18 -5.89 3.91 -0.81
C LEU A 18 -4.91 3.53 -1.92
N SER A 19 -5.36 3.51 -3.16
CA SER A 19 -4.49 3.26 -4.31
C SER A 19 -3.41 4.33 -4.43
N GLY A 20 -3.78 5.61 -4.27
CA GLY A 20 -2.83 6.71 -4.31
C GLY A 20 -1.78 6.63 -3.20
N LEU A 21 -2.23 6.34 -1.97
CA LEU A 21 -1.32 6.16 -0.85
C LEU A 21 -0.39 4.97 -1.06
N THR A 22 -0.93 3.87 -1.58
CA THR A 22 -0.14 2.68 -1.88
C THR A 22 0.95 2.99 -2.91
N LYS A 23 0.61 3.72 -3.96
CA LYS A 23 1.60 4.16 -4.96
C LYS A 23 2.71 4.98 -4.32
N ASN A 24 2.36 5.88 -3.41
CA ASN A 24 3.34 6.71 -2.73
C ASN A 24 4.31 5.86 -1.92
N VAL A 25 3.81 4.87 -1.18
CA VAL A 25 4.68 3.95 -0.45
C VAL A 25 5.61 3.19 -1.40
N LEU A 26 5.07 2.71 -2.51
CA LEU A 26 5.87 1.92 -3.47
C LEU A 26 6.91 2.77 -4.17
N GLU A 27 6.61 4.02 -4.49
CA GLU A 27 7.55 4.90 -5.20
C GLU A 27 8.56 5.55 -4.29
N TYR A 28 8.10 6.10 -3.17
CA TYR A 28 8.96 6.91 -2.29
C TYR A 28 9.45 6.15 -1.07
N GLY A 29 8.88 4.99 -0.80
CA GLY A 29 9.26 4.18 0.34
C GLY A 29 8.48 4.49 1.61
N TYR A 30 7.69 5.53 1.63
CA TYR A 30 6.90 5.91 2.80
C TYR A 30 5.74 6.81 2.42
N VAL A 31 4.78 6.92 3.34
CA VAL A 31 3.70 7.90 3.25
C VAL A 31 3.28 8.29 4.66
N GLU A 32 2.94 9.55 4.85
CA GLU A 32 2.38 10.05 6.11
C GLU A 32 0.87 10.09 5.98
N THR A 33 0.17 9.45 6.91
CA THR A 33 -1.28 9.36 6.86
C THR A 33 -1.83 9.05 8.25
N THR A 34 -3.14 8.89 8.37
CA THR A 34 -3.75 8.48 9.63
C THR A 34 -3.50 6.99 9.87
N GLN A 35 -3.55 6.59 11.15
CA GLN A 35 -3.31 5.20 11.53
C GLN A 35 -4.28 4.23 10.85
N GLU A 36 -5.53 4.61 10.74
CA GLU A 36 -6.55 3.75 10.11
C GLU A 36 -6.25 3.50 8.65
N ARG A 37 -5.91 4.55 7.91
CA ARG A 37 -5.54 4.43 6.50
C ARG A 37 -4.24 3.65 6.33
N ALA A 38 -3.28 3.88 7.22
CA ALA A 38 -2.01 3.16 7.17
C ALA A 38 -2.21 1.66 7.30
N LYS A 39 -3.10 1.22 8.20
CA LYS A 39 -3.41 -0.19 8.37
C LYS A 39 -4.01 -0.81 7.11
N GLU A 40 -4.87 -0.08 6.42
CA GLU A 40 -5.45 -0.55 5.17
C GLU A 40 -4.43 -0.57 4.04
N VAL A 41 -3.66 0.49 3.90
CA VAL A 41 -2.62 0.59 2.87
C VAL A 41 -1.58 -0.51 3.04
N ARG A 42 -1.23 -0.82 4.28
CA ARG A 42 -0.28 -1.88 4.60
C ARG A 42 -0.70 -3.22 3.97
N LYS A 43 -1.97 -3.56 4.08
CA LYS A 43 -2.50 -4.80 3.50
C LYS A 43 -2.31 -4.83 1.99
N PHE A 44 -2.57 -3.71 1.32
CA PHE A 44 -2.43 -3.62 -0.13
C PHE A 44 -0.97 -3.66 -0.57
N VAL A 45 -0.09 -2.98 0.16
CA VAL A 45 1.34 -3.02 -0.14
C VAL A 45 1.87 -4.44 -0.01
N ASP A 46 1.55 -5.12 1.09
CA ASP A 46 1.98 -6.50 1.30
C ASP A 46 1.48 -7.41 0.20
N LYS A 47 0.22 -7.23 -0.20
CA LYS A 47 -0.39 -8.03 -1.25
C LYS A 47 0.29 -7.80 -2.61
N LEU A 48 0.58 -6.55 -2.94
CA LEU A 48 1.26 -6.23 -4.19
C LEU A 48 2.66 -6.79 -4.25
N ILE A 49 3.40 -6.72 -3.16
CA ILE A 49 4.74 -7.30 -3.09
C ILE A 49 4.67 -8.82 -3.24
N THR A 50 3.66 -9.45 -2.63
CA THR A 50 3.43 -10.89 -2.79
C THR A 50 3.14 -11.23 -4.26
N TYR A 51 2.35 -10.43 -4.95
CA TYR A 51 2.13 -10.62 -6.38
C TYR A 51 3.44 -10.52 -7.16
N GLY A 52 4.28 -9.55 -6.80
CA GLY A 52 5.59 -9.39 -7.43
C GLY A 52 6.48 -10.61 -7.21
N LYS A 53 6.46 -11.17 -6.02
CA LYS A 53 7.23 -12.38 -5.69
C LYS A 53 6.73 -13.59 -6.49
N ASN A 54 5.43 -13.69 -6.70
CA ASN A 54 4.85 -14.75 -7.53
C ASN A 54 5.30 -14.60 -8.99
N GLY A 55 5.30 -13.38 -9.50
CA GLY A 55 5.82 -13.06 -10.83
C GLY A 55 4.99 -13.54 -12.01
N SER A 56 3.83 -14.15 -11.78
CA SER A 56 3.01 -14.67 -12.87
C SER A 56 2.31 -13.56 -13.64
N LEU A 57 1.87 -13.87 -14.86
CA LEU A 57 1.08 -12.93 -15.66
C LEU A 57 -0.24 -12.55 -14.97
N VAL A 58 -0.87 -13.52 -14.31
CA VAL A 58 -2.11 -13.27 -13.57
C VAL A 58 -1.85 -12.29 -12.43
N SER A 59 -0.76 -12.49 -11.67
CA SER A 59 -0.39 -11.59 -10.58
C SER A 59 -0.10 -10.18 -11.08
N ARG A 60 0.60 -10.06 -12.21
CA ARG A 60 0.89 -8.76 -12.81
C ARG A 60 -0.39 -8.03 -13.23
N ARG A 61 -1.35 -8.76 -13.80
CA ARG A 61 -2.64 -8.18 -14.18
C ARG A 61 -3.42 -7.68 -12.97
N LYS A 62 -3.41 -8.45 -11.88
CA LYS A 62 -4.07 -8.03 -10.63
C LYS A 62 -3.43 -6.77 -10.06
N ALA A 63 -2.11 -6.69 -10.07
CA ALA A 63 -1.40 -5.51 -9.59
C ALA A 63 -1.73 -4.28 -10.46
N LEU A 64 -1.75 -4.45 -11.78
CA LEU A 64 -2.12 -3.37 -12.70
C LEU A 64 -3.53 -2.87 -12.43
N ALA A 65 -4.47 -3.78 -12.24
CA ALA A 65 -5.85 -3.41 -11.96
C ALA A 65 -5.96 -2.59 -10.69
N PHE A 66 -5.28 -2.99 -9.63
CA PHE A 66 -5.33 -2.26 -8.37
C PHE A 66 -4.69 -0.87 -8.49
N LEU A 67 -3.60 -0.75 -9.23
CA LEU A 67 -2.85 0.50 -9.39
C LEU A 67 -3.34 1.34 -10.58
N HIS A 68 -4.56 1.08 -11.07
CA HIS A 68 -5.16 1.83 -12.17
C HIS A 68 -4.26 1.87 -13.42
N ASN A 69 -3.69 0.72 -13.77
CA ASN A 69 -2.84 0.53 -14.96
C ASN A 69 -1.55 1.36 -14.94
N ASP A 70 -1.06 1.68 -13.75
CA ASP A 70 0.23 2.35 -13.60
C ASP A 70 1.36 1.34 -13.80
N ALA A 71 1.75 1.18 -15.04
CA ALA A 71 2.75 0.18 -15.42
C ALA A 71 4.12 0.42 -14.79
N ASP A 72 4.49 1.68 -14.59
CA ASP A 72 5.79 2.02 -14.02
C ASP A 72 5.89 1.57 -12.57
N THR A 73 4.84 1.80 -11.78
CA THR A 73 4.80 1.36 -10.39
C THR A 73 4.79 -0.16 -10.30
N VAL A 74 4.01 -0.83 -11.16
CA VAL A 74 3.98 -2.30 -11.20
C VAL A 74 5.35 -2.85 -11.54
N LYS A 75 6.02 -2.27 -12.53
CA LYS A 75 7.37 -2.68 -12.91
C LYS A 75 8.32 -2.56 -11.72
N LYS A 76 8.26 -1.46 -10.99
CA LYS A 76 9.09 -1.27 -9.79
C LYS A 76 8.83 -2.36 -8.76
N VAL A 77 7.56 -2.70 -8.51
CA VAL A 77 7.23 -3.76 -7.57
C VAL A 77 7.84 -5.09 -7.99
N PHE A 78 7.70 -5.45 -9.25
CA PHE A 78 8.15 -6.75 -9.74
C PHE A 78 9.68 -6.82 -9.89
N ASP A 79 10.31 -5.74 -10.33
CA ASP A 79 11.74 -5.73 -10.65
C ASP A 79 12.64 -5.35 -9.47
N GLU A 80 12.14 -4.50 -8.56
CA GLU A 80 12.95 -3.99 -7.44
C GLU A 80 12.49 -4.49 -6.08
N LEU A 81 11.20 -4.33 -5.78
CA LEU A 81 10.71 -4.62 -4.43
C LEU A 81 10.56 -6.11 -4.18
N ALA A 82 10.04 -6.87 -5.13
CA ALA A 82 9.90 -8.31 -4.95
C ALA A 82 11.26 -9.00 -4.72
N PRO A 83 12.31 -8.72 -5.50
CA PRO A 83 13.63 -9.27 -5.20
C PRO A 83 14.19 -8.82 -3.85
N ARG A 84 13.94 -7.56 -3.48
CA ARG A 84 14.41 -7.02 -2.19
C ARG A 84 13.88 -7.83 -1.01
N TYR A 85 12.62 -8.27 -1.09
CA TYR A 85 11.96 -8.97 0.00
C TYR A 85 11.78 -10.46 -0.28
N ALA A 86 12.56 -11.01 -1.19
CA ALA A 86 12.41 -12.40 -1.61
C ALA A 86 12.49 -13.41 -0.46
N LYS A 87 13.28 -13.10 0.57
CA LYS A 87 13.48 -13.99 1.72
C LYS A 87 12.54 -13.69 2.88
N ARG A 88 11.68 -12.69 2.74
CA ARG A 88 10.79 -12.26 3.82
C ARG A 88 9.36 -12.70 3.51
N ASP A 89 8.71 -13.34 4.47
CA ASP A 89 7.34 -13.82 4.34
C ASP A 89 6.34 -12.82 4.94
N GLY A 90 6.04 -11.75 4.21
CA GLY A 90 5.16 -10.71 4.70
C GLY A 90 5.88 -9.72 5.60
N GLY A 91 5.15 -8.76 6.15
CA GLY A 91 5.75 -7.75 7.01
C GLY A 91 6.74 -6.85 6.29
N TYR A 92 6.40 -6.45 5.07
CA TYR A 92 7.28 -5.60 4.25
C TYR A 92 7.24 -4.13 4.63
N THR A 93 6.31 -3.76 5.50
CA THR A 93 6.13 -2.38 5.92
C THR A 93 6.07 -2.29 7.43
N ARG A 94 6.29 -1.09 7.94
CA ARG A 94 6.10 -0.81 9.37
C ARG A 94 5.43 0.53 9.54
N ILE A 95 4.75 0.69 10.67
CA ILE A 95 4.04 1.91 11.02
C ILE A 95 4.76 2.57 12.18
N LEU A 96 5.17 3.83 11.98
CA LEU A 96 5.79 4.65 13.01
C LEU A 96 4.79 5.72 13.45
N LYS A 97 4.50 5.76 14.73
CA LYS A 97 3.57 6.76 15.28
C LYS A 97 4.26 8.11 15.38
N LEU A 98 3.56 9.15 14.94
CA LEU A 98 4.04 10.53 15.06
C LEU A 98 3.33 11.21 16.21
N THR A 99 2.22 11.90 15.91
CA THR A 99 1.49 12.67 16.91
C THR A 99 0.04 12.78 16.45
N GLU A 100 -0.82 13.22 17.37
CA GLU A 100 -2.21 13.47 17.04
C GLU A 100 -2.34 14.74 16.22
N ARG A 101 -3.19 14.69 15.19
CA ARG A 101 -3.43 15.84 14.33
C ARG A 101 -4.35 16.82 15.07
N ARG A 102 -4.01 18.11 14.97
CA ARG A 102 -4.87 19.15 15.50
C ARG A 102 -6.22 19.15 14.81
N GLY A 103 -7.25 19.39 15.55
CA GLY A 103 -8.60 19.54 15.04
C GLY A 103 -9.46 18.32 15.22
N ASP A 104 -8.99 17.14 14.86
CA ASP A 104 -9.77 15.90 14.97
C ASP A 104 -9.08 14.82 15.81
N ASP A 105 -7.94 15.14 16.38
CA ASP A 105 -7.15 14.22 17.21
C ASP A 105 -6.82 12.89 16.54
N ALA A 106 -6.86 12.83 15.20
CA ALA A 106 -6.46 11.64 14.48
C ALA A 106 -4.96 11.37 14.68
N LEU A 107 -4.62 10.13 15.01
CA LEU A 107 -3.23 9.75 15.17
C LEU A 107 -2.56 9.68 13.79
N MET A 108 -1.55 10.50 13.61
CA MET A 108 -0.77 10.51 12.37
C MET A 108 0.39 9.53 12.50
N VAL A 109 0.64 8.80 11.44
CA VAL A 109 1.71 7.81 11.40
C VAL A 109 2.45 7.91 10.06
N ILE A 110 3.65 7.34 10.04
CA ILE A 110 4.37 7.09 8.80
C ILE A 110 4.31 5.59 8.53
N LEU A 111 3.79 5.23 7.36
CA LEU A 111 3.88 3.87 6.86
C LEU A 111 5.07 3.82 5.92
N GLU A 112 6.04 2.96 6.21
CA GLU A 112 7.23 2.88 5.39
C GLU A 112 7.60 1.45 5.05
N LEU A 113 8.31 1.28 3.94
CA LEU A 113 8.89 -0.01 3.59
C LEU A 113 10.09 -0.28 4.50
N VAL A 114 10.15 -1.49 5.03
CA VAL A 114 11.31 -1.88 5.84
C VAL A 114 12.50 -2.12 4.91
N GLU A 115 13.70 -2.10 5.47
CA GLU A 115 14.89 -2.42 4.69
C GLU A 115 14.82 -3.88 4.26
N GLY A 116 15.27 -4.14 3.03
CA GLY A 116 15.28 -5.48 2.51
C GLY A 116 16.33 -6.35 3.16
N ASP A 117 16.15 -7.66 3.02
CA ASP A 117 17.12 -8.65 3.48
C ASP A 117 18.27 -8.70 2.46
N ALA A 118 19.05 -7.65 2.42
CA ALA A 118 20.05 -7.42 1.38
C ALA A 118 21.31 -8.28 1.55
N LYS A 119 21.29 -9.22 2.42
CA LYS A 119 22.52 -9.98 2.72
C LYS A 119 22.40 -11.43 2.43
#